data_24dcd653767d37e8ec2f83e086ba1348
#
_entry.id   24dcd653767d37e8ec2f83e086ba1348
#
_cell.length_a   1.000
_cell.length_b   1.000
_cell.length_c   1.000
_cell.angle_alpha   90.00
_cell.angle_beta   90.00
_cell.angle_gamma   90.00
#
_symmetry.space_group_name_H-M   'P 1'
#
loop_
_entity.id
_entity.type
_entity.pdbx_description
1 polymer ?
#
loop_
_entity_poly.entity_id
_entity_poly.type
_entity_poly.pdbx_seq_one_letter_code
_entity_poly.pdbx_strand_id
1 'polypeptide(L)'
;MFACAVLARGGAVVEWPDQEASGEALLTSALARQLGCADFVRLATGSAESDLRLDLAGDTIEQLQALSLEGAWITAARLADRPSKKLDAAALVDNTVDIANARVRLATAAPAKVEYHCWHFAVQINGDEPWEDLVPVYINASTHRPVTITLDSHTDLLPWQPLSEPPDTRPIAIEAALRCAEERARAFVGRLAVRRERDRKRLRDYYHALIAPSRRGRPANAVSLEEIEGKHRAVNQELKRKLDEVDERSHLRLNIQPIALQRLELPAWNLDITIQRRTEIKTVRACWNQLSGGFEPLACVLCGQLRKTFLARDKDAALLCLRCVEH
;
A
#
# COMPACT_ATOMS: atom_id res chain seq x y z
N MET A 1 -13.96 -14.83 -17.02
CA MET A 1 -12.50 -14.93 -16.87
C MET A 1 -12.04 -14.86 -15.40
N PHE A 2 -12.49 -13.92 -14.54
CA PHE A 2 -12.10 -13.85 -13.13
C PHE A 2 -12.37 -15.15 -12.35
N ALA A 3 -13.62 -15.64 -12.38
CA ALA A 3 -14.00 -16.86 -11.66
C ALA A 3 -13.16 -18.08 -12.08
N CYS A 4 -12.96 -18.28 -13.38
CA CYS A 4 -12.14 -19.37 -13.90
C CYS A 4 -10.70 -19.30 -13.39
N ALA A 5 -10.12 -18.10 -13.35
CA ALA A 5 -8.76 -17.91 -12.84
C ALA A 5 -8.65 -18.20 -11.34
N VAL A 6 -9.64 -17.79 -10.54
CA VAL A 6 -9.66 -18.07 -9.09
C VAL A 6 -9.81 -19.57 -8.83
N LEU A 7 -10.74 -20.23 -9.52
CA LEU A 7 -10.96 -21.67 -9.37
C LEU A 7 -9.74 -22.48 -9.80
N ALA A 8 -9.16 -22.15 -10.98
CA ALA A 8 -7.95 -22.82 -11.48
C ALA A 8 -6.76 -22.66 -10.52
N ARG A 9 -6.60 -21.48 -9.89
CA ARG A 9 -5.59 -21.26 -8.85
C ARG A 9 -5.80 -22.15 -7.62
N GLY A 10 -7.06 -22.40 -7.26
CA GLY A 10 -7.42 -23.35 -6.20
C GLY A 10 -7.26 -24.82 -6.59
N GLY A 11 -6.73 -25.10 -7.78
CA GLY A 11 -6.49 -26.45 -8.30
C GLY A 11 -7.66 -27.06 -9.04
N ALA A 12 -8.70 -26.27 -9.37
CA ALA A 12 -9.79 -26.75 -10.20
C ALA A 12 -9.39 -26.84 -11.68
N VAL A 13 -9.98 -27.80 -12.38
CA VAL A 13 -9.98 -27.84 -13.84
C VAL A 13 -11.24 -27.17 -14.34
N VAL A 14 -11.11 -26.12 -15.15
CA VAL A 14 -12.24 -25.32 -15.62
C VAL A 14 -12.26 -25.31 -17.12
N GLU A 15 -13.40 -25.70 -17.71
CA GLU A 15 -13.67 -25.60 -19.14
C GLU A 15 -14.78 -24.55 -19.35
N TRP A 16 -14.43 -23.47 -20.05
CA TRP A 16 -15.38 -22.41 -20.40
C TRP A 16 -15.24 -22.13 -21.89
N PRO A 17 -16.17 -22.66 -22.73
CA PRO A 17 -16.10 -22.44 -24.16
C PRO A 17 -16.21 -20.97 -24.54
N ASP A 18 -15.47 -20.57 -25.57
CA ASP A 18 -15.51 -19.19 -26.05
C ASP A 18 -16.92 -18.78 -26.47
N GLN A 19 -17.35 -17.63 -26.00
CA GLN A 19 -18.65 -17.00 -26.25
C GLN A 19 -19.89 -17.72 -25.65
N GLU A 20 -19.72 -18.74 -24.84
CA GLU A 20 -20.82 -19.35 -24.12
C GLU A 20 -21.10 -18.65 -22.77
N ALA A 21 -22.40 -18.67 -22.34
CA ALA A 21 -22.81 -18.14 -21.05
C ALA A 21 -22.61 -19.13 -19.90
N SER A 22 -22.14 -20.34 -20.18
CA SER A 22 -21.94 -21.39 -19.20
C SER A 22 -20.66 -22.17 -19.47
N GLY A 23 -20.11 -22.77 -18.42
CA GLY A 23 -18.94 -23.65 -18.44
C GLY A 23 -19.04 -24.71 -17.35
N GLU A 24 -18.05 -25.57 -17.27
CA GLU A 24 -17.98 -26.66 -16.29
C GLU A 24 -16.68 -26.58 -15.50
N ALA A 25 -16.73 -27.00 -14.23
CA ALA A 25 -15.54 -27.06 -13.40
C ALA A 25 -15.52 -28.35 -12.56
N LEU A 26 -14.35 -28.97 -12.52
CA LEU A 26 -14.02 -30.03 -11.58
C LEU A 26 -13.20 -29.40 -10.45
N LEU A 27 -13.81 -29.29 -9.28
CA LEU A 27 -13.25 -28.64 -8.11
C LEU A 27 -12.42 -29.63 -7.27
N THR A 28 -11.45 -29.12 -6.52
CA THR A 28 -10.85 -29.91 -5.44
C THR A 28 -11.86 -30.03 -4.29
N SER A 29 -11.78 -31.09 -3.50
CA SER A 29 -12.66 -31.27 -2.33
C SER A 29 -12.55 -30.16 -1.28
N ALA A 30 -11.44 -29.42 -1.26
CA ALA A 30 -11.28 -28.22 -0.43
C ALA A 30 -12.13 -27.05 -0.96
N LEU A 31 -12.04 -26.75 -2.26
CA LEU A 31 -12.82 -25.71 -2.91
C LEU A 31 -14.34 -25.99 -2.87
N ALA A 32 -14.72 -27.24 -3.15
CA ALA A 32 -16.12 -27.66 -3.10
C ALA A 32 -16.74 -27.41 -1.72
N ARG A 33 -16.01 -27.73 -0.64
CA ARG A 33 -16.44 -27.43 0.73
C ARG A 33 -16.52 -25.93 1.03
N GLN A 34 -15.55 -25.13 0.55
CA GLN A 34 -15.57 -23.69 0.75
C GLN A 34 -16.74 -23.01 0.01
N LEU A 35 -17.04 -23.48 -1.19
CA LEU A 35 -18.13 -22.97 -1.99
C LEU A 35 -19.51 -23.61 -1.67
N GLY A 36 -19.52 -24.63 -0.81
CA GLY A 36 -20.76 -25.32 -0.41
C GLY A 36 -21.43 -26.08 -1.55
N CYS A 37 -20.69 -26.61 -2.51
CA CYS A 37 -21.19 -27.28 -3.70
C CYS A 37 -20.53 -28.67 -3.93
N ALA A 38 -20.94 -29.37 -5.00
CA ALA A 38 -20.35 -30.63 -5.42
C ALA A 38 -18.95 -30.44 -6.04
N ASP A 39 -18.18 -31.52 -6.16
CA ASP A 39 -16.85 -31.51 -6.80
C ASP A 39 -16.94 -31.20 -8.31
N PHE A 40 -18.01 -31.62 -8.99
CA PHE A 40 -18.31 -31.24 -10.37
C PHE A 40 -19.47 -30.27 -10.39
N VAL A 41 -19.32 -29.11 -11.01
CA VAL A 41 -20.29 -28.03 -11.04
C VAL A 41 -20.38 -27.39 -12.41
N ARG A 42 -21.59 -27.00 -12.79
CA ARG A 42 -21.86 -26.14 -13.93
C ARG A 42 -21.84 -24.68 -13.46
N LEU A 43 -21.03 -23.88 -14.12
CA LEU A 43 -20.90 -22.45 -13.91
C LEU A 43 -21.72 -21.71 -14.95
N ALA A 44 -22.43 -20.64 -14.59
CA ALA A 44 -23.12 -19.82 -15.59
C ALA A 44 -23.20 -18.35 -15.17
N THR A 45 -23.34 -17.50 -16.20
CA THR A 45 -23.67 -16.08 -16.04
C THR A 45 -25.13 -15.85 -16.49
N GLY A 46 -25.83 -14.94 -15.83
CA GLY A 46 -27.22 -14.59 -16.19
C GLY A 46 -28.23 -15.66 -15.82
N SER A 47 -29.19 -15.99 -16.74
CA SER A 47 -30.34 -16.85 -16.48
C SER A 47 -30.13 -18.32 -16.82
N ALA A 48 -28.92 -18.74 -17.23
CA ALA A 48 -28.66 -20.14 -17.55
C ALA A 48 -28.73 -21.02 -16.28
N GLU A 49 -29.17 -22.28 -16.47
CA GLU A 49 -29.19 -23.26 -15.38
C GLU A 49 -27.78 -23.62 -14.92
N SER A 50 -27.51 -23.50 -13.64
CA SER A 50 -26.18 -23.68 -13.10
C SER A 50 -26.19 -24.06 -11.63
N ASP A 51 -25.14 -24.79 -11.20
CA ASP A 51 -24.90 -25.11 -9.80
C ASP A 51 -24.29 -23.90 -9.07
N LEU A 52 -23.43 -23.17 -9.78
CA LEU A 52 -22.80 -21.93 -9.30
C LEU A 52 -23.07 -20.78 -10.27
N ARG A 53 -23.83 -19.81 -9.80
CA ARG A 53 -24.19 -18.63 -10.57
C ARG A 53 -23.19 -17.50 -10.33
N LEU A 54 -22.65 -16.96 -11.42
CA LEU A 54 -21.63 -15.90 -11.40
C LEU A 54 -22.25 -14.51 -11.64
N ASP A 55 -23.21 -14.14 -10.81
CA ASP A 55 -23.82 -12.81 -10.85
C ASP A 55 -22.98 -11.81 -10.04
N LEU A 56 -22.81 -10.57 -10.55
CA LEU A 56 -21.93 -9.55 -9.91
C LEU A 56 -22.33 -9.19 -8.48
N ALA A 57 -23.59 -9.36 -8.12
CA ALA A 57 -24.13 -9.12 -6.77
C ALA A 57 -24.49 -10.42 -6.03
N GLY A 58 -23.98 -11.57 -6.46
CA GLY A 58 -24.29 -12.87 -5.87
C GLY A 58 -23.23 -13.35 -4.89
N ASP A 59 -23.66 -14.16 -3.92
CA ASP A 59 -22.81 -14.75 -2.87
C ASP A 59 -21.59 -15.50 -3.44
N THR A 60 -21.75 -16.16 -4.61
CA THR A 60 -20.67 -16.89 -5.28
C THR A 60 -19.50 -15.96 -5.66
N ILE A 61 -19.79 -14.76 -6.17
CA ILE A 61 -18.74 -13.80 -6.52
C ILE A 61 -18.04 -13.28 -5.26
N GLU A 62 -18.76 -13.04 -4.16
CA GLU A 62 -18.16 -12.64 -2.89
C GLU A 62 -17.26 -13.75 -2.32
N GLN A 63 -17.69 -15.01 -2.39
CA GLN A 63 -16.88 -16.16 -1.98
C GLN A 63 -15.62 -16.30 -2.84
N LEU A 64 -15.74 -16.15 -4.17
CA LEU A 64 -14.59 -16.15 -5.08
C LEU A 64 -13.64 -14.98 -4.84
N GLN A 65 -14.15 -13.80 -4.49
CA GLN A 65 -13.33 -12.67 -4.07
C GLN A 65 -12.55 -12.99 -2.80
N ALA A 66 -13.21 -13.56 -1.78
CA ALA A 66 -12.54 -13.99 -0.56
C ALA A 66 -11.43 -15.00 -0.85
N LEU A 67 -11.71 -16.03 -1.67
CA LEU A 67 -10.71 -17.00 -2.12
C LEU A 67 -9.56 -16.37 -2.90
N SER A 68 -9.83 -15.36 -3.72
CA SER A 68 -8.80 -14.65 -4.47
C SER A 68 -7.81 -13.92 -3.59
N LEU A 69 -8.23 -13.54 -2.38
CA LEU A 69 -7.44 -12.84 -1.39
C LEU A 69 -6.63 -13.80 -0.48
N GLU A 70 -6.86 -15.10 -0.56
CA GLU A 70 -6.09 -16.12 0.14
C GLU A 70 -4.69 -16.29 -0.48
N GLY A 71 -3.79 -15.40 -0.12
CA GLY A 71 -2.42 -15.33 -0.63
C GLY A 71 -2.28 -14.46 -1.89
N ALA A 72 -1.08 -14.00 -2.15
CA ALA A 72 -0.78 -13.14 -3.29
C ALA A 72 -0.69 -13.93 -4.61
N TRP A 73 -1.22 -13.35 -5.68
CA TRP A 73 -0.99 -13.85 -7.05
C TRP A 73 0.44 -13.57 -7.47
N ILE A 74 1.12 -14.58 -8.02
CA ILE A 74 2.50 -14.42 -8.47
C ILE A 74 2.54 -14.50 -9.98
N THR A 75 3.06 -13.44 -10.61
CA THR A 75 3.30 -13.37 -12.05
C THR A 75 4.73 -12.93 -12.30
N ALA A 76 5.23 -13.15 -13.51
CA ALA A 76 6.55 -12.68 -13.89
C ALA A 76 6.56 -12.18 -15.33
N ALA A 77 7.23 -11.04 -15.53
CA ALA A 77 7.36 -10.43 -16.84
C ALA A 77 8.74 -9.76 -16.97
N ARG A 78 9.18 -9.55 -18.19
CA ARG A 78 10.35 -8.74 -18.50
C ARG A 78 9.99 -7.63 -19.48
N LEU A 79 10.70 -6.54 -19.41
CA LEU A 79 10.57 -5.51 -20.42
C LEU A 79 11.13 -6.04 -21.76
N ALA A 80 10.39 -5.82 -22.84
CA ALA A 80 10.90 -6.10 -24.19
C ALA A 80 12.23 -5.37 -24.40
N ASP A 81 13.20 -6.06 -25.01
CA ASP A 81 14.52 -5.49 -25.24
C ASP A 81 14.39 -4.22 -26.10
N ARG A 82 14.55 -3.07 -25.47
CA ARG A 82 14.69 -1.79 -26.13
C ARG A 82 16.17 -1.43 -26.11
N PRO A 83 16.71 -0.86 -27.20
CA PRO A 83 18.09 -0.41 -27.20
C PRO A 83 18.27 0.57 -26.03
N SER A 84 19.18 0.23 -25.11
CA SER A 84 19.47 1.12 -23.99
C SER A 84 19.97 2.45 -24.52
N LYS A 85 19.32 3.55 -24.11
CA LYS A 85 19.86 4.89 -24.40
C LYS A 85 21.30 4.93 -23.87
N LYS A 86 22.20 5.51 -24.66
CA LYS A 86 23.57 5.76 -24.16
C LYS A 86 23.47 6.59 -22.90
N LEU A 87 23.90 6.04 -21.78
CA LEU A 87 23.90 6.71 -20.49
C LEU A 87 25.24 7.43 -20.33
N ASP A 88 25.20 8.75 -20.17
CA ASP A 88 26.34 9.45 -19.60
C ASP A 88 26.33 9.27 -18.08
N ALA A 89 26.92 8.15 -17.66
CA ALA A 89 26.90 7.76 -16.24
C ALA A 89 27.71 8.72 -15.37
N ALA A 90 28.74 9.36 -15.89
CA ALA A 90 29.54 10.33 -15.16
C ALA A 90 28.72 11.60 -14.87
N ALA A 91 28.13 12.19 -15.89
CA ALA A 91 27.26 13.35 -15.72
C ALA A 91 26.04 13.04 -14.83
N LEU A 92 25.52 11.82 -14.91
CA LEU A 92 24.42 11.40 -14.05
C LEU A 92 24.83 11.35 -12.57
N VAL A 93 25.99 10.79 -12.23
CA VAL A 93 26.52 10.74 -10.86
C VAL A 93 26.75 12.17 -10.34
N ASP A 94 27.44 13.00 -11.14
CA ASP A 94 27.77 14.37 -10.73
C ASP A 94 26.52 15.24 -10.46
N ASN A 95 25.43 15.01 -11.20
CA ASN A 95 24.20 15.79 -11.05
C ASN A 95 23.21 15.23 -10.00
N THR A 96 23.39 13.98 -9.57
CA THR A 96 22.36 13.32 -8.74
C THR A 96 22.83 12.95 -7.36
N VAL A 97 24.12 12.64 -7.19
CA VAL A 97 24.68 12.20 -5.91
C VAL A 97 25.35 13.38 -5.21
N ASP A 98 24.62 13.99 -4.27
CA ASP A 98 25.14 15.07 -3.45
C ASP A 98 25.59 14.56 -2.08
N ILE A 99 26.92 14.59 -1.84
CA ILE A 99 27.54 14.29 -0.55
C ILE A 99 28.38 15.50 -0.18
N ALA A 100 27.82 16.39 0.63
CA ALA A 100 28.34 17.73 0.89
C ALA A 100 29.80 17.79 1.39
N ASN A 101 30.31 16.72 2.02
CA ASN A 101 31.63 16.71 2.66
C ASN A 101 32.60 15.68 2.06
N ALA A 102 32.35 15.16 0.88
CA ALA A 102 33.19 14.17 0.22
C ALA A 102 33.28 14.41 -1.30
N ARG A 103 34.32 13.89 -1.92
CA ARG A 103 34.42 13.81 -3.36
C ARG A 103 33.75 12.54 -3.85
N VAL A 104 32.89 12.67 -4.84
CA VAL A 104 32.16 11.57 -5.48
C VAL A 104 32.72 11.38 -6.89
N ARG A 105 32.98 10.15 -7.28
CA ARG A 105 33.42 9.81 -8.64
C ARG A 105 32.79 8.50 -9.10
N LEU A 106 32.43 8.42 -10.34
CA LEU A 106 32.07 7.17 -10.98
C LEU A 106 33.33 6.31 -11.13
N ALA A 107 33.33 5.10 -10.58
CA ALA A 107 34.40 4.12 -10.78
C ALA A 107 34.08 3.23 -11.98
N THR A 108 32.91 2.61 -12.02
CA THR A 108 32.46 1.75 -13.12
C THR A 108 30.98 1.97 -13.40
N ALA A 109 30.58 1.74 -14.64
CA ALA A 109 29.20 1.68 -15.06
C ALA A 109 29.00 0.49 -15.99
N ALA A 110 28.06 -0.39 -15.67
CA ALA A 110 27.77 -1.56 -16.47
C ALA A 110 26.25 -1.73 -16.66
N PRO A 111 25.79 -2.03 -17.88
CA PRO A 111 24.40 -2.39 -18.09
C PRO A 111 24.10 -3.69 -17.34
N ALA A 112 22.90 -3.79 -16.78
CA ALA A 112 22.44 -4.93 -16.02
C ALA A 112 20.95 -5.18 -16.28
N LYS A 113 20.51 -6.40 -16.02
CA LYS A 113 19.11 -6.74 -15.86
C LYS A 113 18.88 -6.91 -14.38
N VAL A 114 17.93 -6.14 -13.85
CA VAL A 114 17.62 -6.13 -12.41
C VAL A 114 16.18 -6.58 -12.21
N GLU A 115 16.00 -7.48 -11.26
CA GLU A 115 14.69 -7.95 -10.87
C GLU A 115 14.08 -6.99 -9.84
N TYR A 116 12.83 -6.62 -10.08
CA TYR A 116 12.00 -5.82 -9.19
C TYR A 116 10.76 -6.60 -8.82
N HIS A 117 10.40 -6.54 -7.56
CA HIS A 117 9.16 -7.09 -7.04
C HIS A 117 8.12 -5.97 -6.96
N CYS A 118 7.13 -6.01 -7.84
CA CYS A 118 5.97 -5.14 -7.76
C CYS A 118 4.90 -5.83 -6.91
N TRP A 119 4.80 -5.45 -5.66
CA TRP A 119 3.74 -5.86 -4.76
C TRP A 119 2.52 -4.97 -4.93
N HIS A 120 1.35 -5.58 -5.07
CA HIS A 120 0.07 -4.88 -5.07
C HIS A 120 -0.63 -5.15 -3.75
N PHE A 121 -1.00 -4.09 -3.06
CA PHE A 121 -1.72 -4.17 -1.80
C PHE A 121 -3.12 -3.59 -1.96
N ALA A 122 -4.13 -4.34 -1.52
CA ALA A 122 -5.44 -3.79 -1.22
C ALA A 122 -5.35 -3.08 0.14
N VAL A 123 -5.73 -1.81 0.16
CA VAL A 123 -5.74 -0.98 1.36
C VAL A 123 -7.17 -0.54 1.62
N GLN A 124 -7.66 -0.81 2.82
CA GLN A 124 -9.02 -0.46 3.23
C GLN A 124 -8.96 0.29 4.55
N ILE A 125 -9.66 1.40 4.63
CA ILE A 125 -9.90 2.12 5.88
C ILE A 125 -11.40 2.00 6.16
N ASN A 126 -11.72 1.30 7.23
CA ASN A 126 -13.08 1.08 7.69
C ASN A 126 -13.40 2.06 8.83
N GLY A 127 -14.55 2.72 8.72
CA GLY A 127 -15.11 3.66 9.65
C GLY A 127 -16.52 4.02 9.22
N ASP A 128 -17.03 5.19 9.60
CA ASP A 128 -18.34 5.70 9.13
C ASP A 128 -18.42 5.80 7.60
N GLU A 129 -17.33 6.14 6.97
CA GLU A 129 -17.16 6.14 5.51
C GLU A 129 -16.00 5.20 5.17
N PRO A 130 -16.18 4.22 4.29
CA PRO A 130 -15.09 3.36 3.83
C PRO A 130 -14.21 4.11 2.81
N TRP A 131 -12.92 3.81 2.82
CA TRP A 131 -11.97 4.23 1.80
C TRP A 131 -11.14 3.04 1.37
N GLU A 132 -11.00 2.86 0.07
CA GLU A 132 -10.27 1.75 -0.52
C GLU A 132 -9.32 2.26 -1.60
N ASP A 133 -8.16 1.63 -1.70
CA ASP A 133 -7.19 1.93 -2.75
C ASP A 133 -6.35 0.68 -3.07
N LEU A 134 -5.78 0.67 -4.26
CA LEU A 134 -4.80 -0.32 -4.70
C LEU A 134 -3.42 0.35 -4.74
N VAL A 135 -2.53 -0.09 -3.86
CA VAL A 135 -1.19 0.51 -3.71
C VAL A 135 -0.13 -0.42 -4.30
N PRO A 136 0.43 -0.09 -5.46
CA PRO A 136 1.61 -0.77 -5.98
C PRO A 136 2.87 -0.27 -5.29
N VAL A 137 3.77 -1.20 -4.94
CA VAL A 137 5.07 -0.90 -4.35
C VAL A 137 6.14 -1.71 -5.06
N TYR A 138 7.17 -1.04 -5.55
CA TYR A 138 8.29 -1.67 -6.23
C TYR A 138 9.48 -1.80 -5.28
N ILE A 139 10.03 -2.99 -5.20
CA ILE A 139 11.23 -3.30 -4.41
C ILE A 139 12.29 -3.86 -5.35
N ASN A 140 13.49 -3.31 -5.33
CA ASN A 140 14.62 -3.95 -5.99
C ASN A 140 14.98 -5.24 -5.24
N ALA A 141 14.90 -6.38 -5.90
CA ALA A 141 15.08 -7.69 -5.29
C ALA A 141 16.51 -7.93 -4.76
N SER A 142 17.50 -7.26 -5.36
CA SER A 142 18.91 -7.41 -4.95
C SER A 142 19.29 -6.50 -3.79
N THR A 143 18.76 -5.29 -3.76
CA THR A 143 19.13 -4.28 -2.72
C THR A 143 18.12 -4.23 -1.58
N HIS A 144 16.96 -4.87 -1.74
CA HIS A 144 15.82 -4.84 -0.83
C HIS A 144 15.36 -3.39 -0.53
N ARG A 145 15.43 -2.51 -1.53
CA ARG A 145 15.04 -1.10 -1.36
C ARG A 145 13.79 -0.79 -2.15
N PRO A 146 12.85 -0.05 -1.56
CA PRO A 146 11.72 0.48 -2.30
C PRO A 146 12.19 1.51 -3.34
N VAL A 147 11.63 1.41 -4.52
CA VAL A 147 11.95 2.27 -5.66
C VAL A 147 10.68 2.82 -6.28
N THR A 148 10.79 3.93 -6.99
CA THR A 148 9.68 4.46 -7.78
C THR A 148 9.89 4.04 -9.23
N ILE A 149 8.93 3.29 -9.78
CA ILE A 149 8.92 2.88 -11.18
C ILE A 149 7.57 3.32 -11.76
N THR A 150 7.60 3.95 -12.92
CA THR A 150 6.39 4.31 -13.66
C THR A 150 6.30 3.43 -14.90
N LEU A 151 5.34 2.51 -14.90
CA LEU A 151 4.95 1.76 -16.08
C LEU A 151 3.76 2.45 -16.71
N ASP A 152 3.85 2.75 -17.98
CA ASP A 152 2.72 3.29 -18.76
C ASP A 152 1.99 2.16 -19.51
N SER A 153 0.82 2.48 -20.07
CA SER A 153 0.02 1.52 -20.85
C SER A 153 0.69 1.05 -22.13
N HIS A 154 1.78 1.68 -22.54
CA HIS A 154 2.57 1.35 -23.74
C HIS A 154 3.85 0.59 -23.39
N THR A 155 4.02 0.22 -22.14
CA THR A 155 5.17 -0.57 -21.68
C THR A 155 4.97 -2.02 -22.11
N ASP A 156 5.77 -2.48 -23.09
CA ASP A 156 5.70 -3.84 -23.62
C ASP A 156 6.34 -4.82 -22.64
N LEU A 157 5.53 -5.54 -21.90
CA LEU A 157 5.94 -6.60 -20.99
C LEU A 157 5.76 -7.96 -21.67
N LEU A 158 6.83 -8.74 -21.72
CA LEU A 158 6.83 -10.10 -22.22
C LEU A 158 6.79 -11.10 -21.08
N PRO A 159 6.16 -12.27 -21.24
CA PRO A 159 6.25 -13.34 -20.25
C PRO A 159 7.70 -13.69 -19.94
N TRP A 160 7.99 -13.93 -18.67
CA TRP A 160 9.31 -14.30 -18.18
C TRP A 160 9.20 -15.41 -17.14
N GLN A 161 10.14 -16.35 -17.16
CA GLN A 161 10.22 -17.42 -16.16
C GLN A 161 11.50 -17.23 -15.36
N PRO A 162 11.40 -16.74 -14.11
CA PRO A 162 12.55 -16.62 -13.22
C PRO A 162 13.15 -17.99 -12.89
N LEU A 163 14.48 -18.08 -12.85
CA LEU A 163 15.20 -19.31 -12.56
C LEU A 163 15.27 -19.66 -11.06
N SER A 164 14.95 -18.71 -10.21
CA SER A 164 15.04 -18.85 -8.74
C SER A 164 13.75 -18.46 -8.06
N GLU A 165 13.56 -18.96 -6.84
CA GLU A 165 12.51 -18.45 -5.97
C GLU A 165 12.76 -16.97 -5.63
N PRO A 166 11.68 -16.16 -5.46
CA PRO A 166 11.82 -14.76 -5.11
C PRO A 166 12.38 -14.62 -3.68
N PRO A 167 13.37 -13.72 -3.46
CA PRO A 167 13.74 -13.36 -2.11
C PRO A 167 12.54 -12.74 -1.37
N ASP A 168 12.46 -12.93 -0.06
CA ASP A 168 11.36 -12.39 0.73
C ASP A 168 11.50 -10.87 0.90
N THR A 169 10.84 -10.13 0.02
CA THR A 169 10.74 -8.67 0.08
C THR A 169 9.44 -8.17 0.70
N ARG A 170 8.55 -9.09 1.12
CA ARG A 170 7.22 -8.76 1.64
C ARG A 170 7.24 -7.84 2.86
N PRO A 171 8.10 -8.02 3.89
CA PRO A 171 8.11 -7.14 5.05
C PRO A 171 8.42 -5.68 4.66
N ILE A 172 9.40 -5.49 3.78
CA ILE A 172 9.80 -4.16 3.29
C ILE A 172 8.69 -3.54 2.43
N ALA A 173 8.04 -4.36 1.61
CA ALA A 173 6.92 -3.93 0.78
C ALA A 173 5.73 -3.48 1.62
N ILE A 174 5.39 -4.18 2.70
CA ILE A 174 4.32 -3.78 3.65
C ILE A 174 4.64 -2.41 4.26
N GLU A 175 5.86 -2.20 4.75
CA GLU A 175 6.26 -0.91 5.33
C GLU A 175 6.19 0.23 4.32
N ALA A 176 6.62 -0.01 3.08
CA ALA A 176 6.53 0.97 2.01
C ALA A 176 5.06 1.24 1.61
N ALA A 177 4.22 0.20 1.56
CA ALA A 177 2.80 0.33 1.25
C ALA A 177 2.04 1.12 2.33
N LEU A 178 2.36 0.93 3.60
CA LEU A 178 1.79 1.71 4.70
C LEU A 178 2.09 3.20 4.53
N ARG A 179 3.35 3.57 4.22
CA ARG A 179 3.71 4.97 3.96
C ARG A 179 2.97 5.58 2.76
N CYS A 180 2.85 4.82 1.68
CA CYS A 180 2.07 5.25 0.51
C CYS A 180 0.58 5.41 0.83
N ALA A 181 0.01 4.48 1.60
CA ALA A 181 -1.39 4.53 2.02
C ALA A 181 -1.66 5.75 2.92
N GLU A 182 -0.80 6.04 3.89
CA GLU A 182 -0.90 7.24 4.73
C GLU A 182 -0.90 8.53 3.90
N GLU A 183 -0.04 8.61 2.90
CA GLU A 183 0.02 9.78 2.02
C GLU A 183 -1.24 9.93 1.18
N ARG A 184 -1.71 8.85 0.56
CA ARG A 184 -2.91 8.84 -0.29
C ARG A 184 -4.19 9.09 0.50
N ALA A 185 -4.31 8.49 1.69
CA ALA A 185 -5.47 8.64 2.56
C ALA A 185 -5.50 9.97 3.34
N ARG A 186 -4.42 10.76 3.34
CA ARG A 186 -4.28 11.97 4.16
C ARG A 186 -5.45 12.95 4.00
N ALA A 187 -5.87 13.21 2.77
CA ALA A 187 -6.98 14.12 2.50
C ALA A 187 -8.31 13.55 3.00
N PHE A 188 -8.53 12.25 2.86
CA PHE A 188 -9.72 11.56 3.36
C PHE A 188 -9.78 11.61 4.88
N VAL A 189 -8.72 11.19 5.57
CA VAL A 189 -8.63 11.22 7.04
C VAL A 189 -8.79 12.65 7.58
N GLY A 190 -8.19 13.64 6.90
CA GLY A 190 -8.34 15.06 7.26
C GLY A 190 -9.80 15.55 7.19
N ARG A 191 -10.56 15.15 6.16
CA ARG A 191 -11.99 15.49 6.07
C ARG A 191 -12.80 14.87 7.22
N LEU A 192 -12.53 13.60 7.53
CA LEU A 192 -13.21 12.94 8.66
C LEU A 192 -12.90 13.60 10.00
N ALA A 193 -11.65 14.00 10.24
CA ALA A 193 -11.26 14.70 11.46
C ALA A 193 -11.99 16.05 11.62
N VAL A 194 -12.12 16.83 10.53
CA VAL A 194 -12.88 18.09 10.53
C VAL A 194 -14.36 17.85 10.80
N ARG A 195 -14.96 16.81 10.19
CA ARG A 195 -16.35 16.42 10.42
C ARG A 195 -16.58 16.04 11.87
N ARG A 196 -15.74 15.18 12.43
CA ARG A 196 -15.79 14.77 13.84
C ARG A 196 -15.78 15.96 14.78
N GLU A 197 -14.84 16.91 14.59
CA GLU A 197 -14.75 18.08 15.48
C GLU A 197 -15.98 18.99 15.34
N ARG A 198 -16.52 19.16 14.13
CA ARG A 198 -17.77 19.88 13.91
C ARG A 198 -18.95 19.24 14.65
N ASP A 199 -19.07 17.91 14.61
CA ASP A 199 -20.17 17.19 15.26
C ASP A 199 -20.01 17.23 16.79
N ARG A 200 -18.78 17.09 17.32
CA ARG A 200 -18.46 17.30 18.73
C ARG A 200 -18.82 18.72 19.20
N LYS A 201 -18.49 19.73 18.41
CA LYS A 201 -18.83 21.10 18.70
C LYS A 201 -20.35 21.30 18.75
N ARG A 202 -21.10 20.79 17.77
CA ARG A 202 -22.57 20.87 17.75
C ARG A 202 -23.21 20.24 18.99
N LEU A 203 -22.71 19.08 19.41
CA LEU A 203 -23.17 18.41 20.62
C LEU A 203 -22.90 19.27 21.84
N ARG A 204 -21.70 19.80 22.03
CA ARG A 204 -21.37 20.68 23.13
C ARG A 204 -22.28 21.90 23.15
N ASP A 205 -22.41 22.57 22.01
CA ASP A 205 -23.24 23.80 21.93
C ASP A 205 -24.72 23.50 22.29
N TYR A 206 -25.26 22.36 21.78
CA TYR A 206 -26.61 21.92 22.09
C TYR A 206 -26.81 21.66 23.60
N TYR A 207 -25.96 20.85 24.21
CA TYR A 207 -26.09 20.48 25.62
C TYR A 207 -25.78 21.67 26.56
N HIS A 208 -24.88 22.56 26.18
CA HIS A 208 -24.67 23.81 26.91
C HIS A 208 -25.91 24.72 26.87
N ALA A 209 -26.61 24.78 25.73
CA ALA A 209 -27.86 25.55 25.63
C ALA A 209 -28.97 24.97 26.52
N LEU A 210 -29.00 23.66 26.77
CA LEU A 210 -29.96 23.01 27.68
C LEU A 210 -29.71 23.34 29.15
N ILE A 211 -28.47 23.61 29.52
CA ILE A 211 -28.08 23.97 30.89
C ILE A 211 -28.24 25.49 31.12
N ALA A 212 -28.12 26.29 30.05
CA ALA A 212 -28.21 27.75 30.17
C ALA A 212 -29.56 28.16 30.77
N PRO A 213 -29.58 29.07 31.78
CA PRO A 213 -30.80 29.52 32.37
C PRO A 213 -31.69 30.24 31.32
N SER A 214 -32.96 29.83 31.28
CA SER A 214 -33.92 30.43 30.36
C SER A 214 -34.11 31.93 30.77
N ARG A 215 -33.68 32.86 29.92
CA ARG A 215 -33.80 34.28 30.13
C ARG A 215 -35.27 34.81 30.11
N ARG A 216 -36.25 33.97 29.83
CA ARG A 216 -37.66 34.32 29.80
C ARG A 216 -38.30 33.94 31.12
N GLY A 217 -38.47 34.97 31.98
CA GLY A 217 -39.41 35.14 33.07
C GLY A 217 -40.15 33.91 33.61
N ARG A 218 -39.44 33.00 34.26
CA ARG A 218 -40.09 32.03 35.14
C ARG A 218 -40.10 32.66 36.56
N PRO A 219 -41.25 32.69 37.26
CA PRO A 219 -41.28 33.16 38.65
C PRO A 219 -40.33 32.30 39.47
N ALA A 220 -39.62 32.97 40.41
CA ALA A 220 -38.57 32.40 41.24
C ALA A 220 -39.06 31.36 42.28
N ASN A 221 -40.27 30.87 42.16
CA ASN A 221 -40.85 29.88 43.06
C ASN A 221 -40.84 28.50 42.45
N ALA A 222 -40.05 27.62 43.05
CA ALA A 222 -40.30 26.20 43.12
C ALA A 222 -39.34 25.20 42.38
N VAL A 223 -38.12 25.59 41.98
CA VAL A 223 -37.15 24.56 41.63
C VAL A 223 -36.03 24.57 42.68
N SER A 224 -35.84 23.46 43.39
CA SER A 224 -34.78 23.39 44.41
C SER A 224 -33.40 23.41 43.75
N LEU A 225 -32.39 23.90 44.47
CA LEU A 225 -30.99 23.86 44.00
C LEU A 225 -30.56 22.44 43.65
N GLU A 226 -31.03 21.46 44.42
CA GLU A 226 -30.74 20.02 44.19
C GLU A 226 -31.30 19.51 42.85
N GLU A 227 -32.50 19.95 42.45
CA GLU A 227 -33.12 19.63 41.16
C GLU A 227 -32.35 20.24 39.99
N ILE A 228 -31.85 21.47 40.13
CA ILE A 228 -31.02 22.15 39.14
C ILE A 228 -29.69 21.42 38.98
N GLU A 229 -29.02 21.10 40.08
CA GLU A 229 -27.78 20.34 40.09
C GLU A 229 -27.96 18.91 39.56
N GLY A 230 -29.07 18.28 39.89
CA GLY A 230 -29.44 16.95 39.36
C GLY A 230 -29.60 17.00 37.83
N LYS A 231 -30.30 18.02 37.32
CA LYS A 231 -30.45 18.25 35.89
C LYS A 231 -29.08 18.47 35.20
N HIS A 232 -28.23 19.31 35.77
CA HIS A 232 -26.90 19.59 35.20
C HIS A 232 -26.05 18.34 35.17
N ARG A 233 -26.08 17.50 36.21
CA ARG A 233 -25.36 16.22 36.24
C ARG A 233 -25.85 15.26 35.16
N ALA A 234 -27.18 15.10 35.00
CA ALA A 234 -27.77 14.25 33.98
C ALA A 234 -27.42 14.71 32.55
N VAL A 235 -27.51 16.03 32.28
CA VAL A 235 -27.17 16.61 30.97
C VAL A 235 -25.69 16.42 30.65
N ASN A 236 -24.80 16.63 31.61
CA ASN A 236 -23.37 16.44 31.41
C ASN A 236 -23.01 14.95 31.19
N GLN A 237 -23.71 14.07 31.88
CA GLN A 237 -23.52 12.61 31.71
C GLN A 237 -23.96 12.17 30.31
N GLU A 238 -25.08 12.69 29.82
CA GLU A 238 -25.58 12.41 28.48
C GLU A 238 -24.68 13.02 27.39
N LEU A 239 -24.19 14.25 27.60
CA LEU A 239 -23.19 14.86 26.70
C LEU A 239 -21.93 13.98 26.60
N LYS A 240 -21.41 13.52 27.73
CA LYS A 240 -20.25 12.62 27.73
C LYS A 240 -20.52 11.36 26.91
N ARG A 241 -21.66 10.69 27.18
CA ARG A 241 -22.06 9.49 26.43
C ARG A 241 -22.14 9.74 24.92
N LYS A 242 -22.73 10.88 24.50
CA LYS A 242 -22.85 11.24 23.10
C LYS A 242 -21.52 11.60 22.44
N LEU A 243 -20.59 12.20 23.16
CA LEU A 243 -19.24 12.45 22.68
C LEU A 243 -18.45 11.14 22.51
N ASP A 244 -18.61 10.22 23.46
CA ASP A 244 -17.99 8.89 23.39
C ASP A 244 -18.54 8.10 22.18
N GLU A 245 -19.86 8.17 21.91
CA GLU A 245 -20.46 7.57 20.69
C GLU A 245 -19.90 8.16 19.39
N VAL A 246 -19.68 9.48 19.32
CA VAL A 246 -19.04 10.11 18.15
C VAL A 246 -17.61 9.64 18.01
N ASP A 247 -16.88 9.50 19.11
CA ASP A 247 -15.49 9.06 19.07
C ASP A 247 -15.38 7.58 18.65
N GLU A 248 -16.25 6.71 19.13
CA GLU A 248 -16.31 5.30 18.74
C GLU A 248 -16.61 5.14 17.23
N ARG A 249 -17.60 5.87 16.70
CA ARG A 249 -17.91 5.85 15.26
C ARG A 249 -16.79 6.40 14.39
N SER A 250 -16.03 7.35 14.92
CA SER A 250 -14.90 7.96 14.21
C SER A 250 -13.62 7.10 14.26
N HIS A 251 -13.66 5.94 14.89
CA HIS A 251 -12.51 5.02 14.91
C HIS A 251 -12.27 4.47 13.52
N LEU A 252 -11.06 4.72 13.01
CA LEU A 252 -10.63 4.19 11.72
C LEU A 252 -9.81 2.92 11.92
N ARG A 253 -10.12 1.89 11.15
CA ARG A 253 -9.36 0.63 11.12
C ARG A 253 -8.73 0.49 9.76
N LEU A 254 -7.40 0.50 9.73
CA LEU A 254 -6.63 0.24 8.52
C LEU A 254 -6.42 -1.27 8.37
N ASN A 255 -6.80 -1.79 7.22
CA ASN A 255 -6.45 -3.12 6.75
C ASN A 255 -5.58 -3.00 5.50
N ILE A 256 -4.48 -3.74 5.46
CA ILE A 256 -3.60 -3.80 4.31
C ILE A 256 -3.27 -5.26 3.99
N GLN A 257 -3.55 -5.67 2.77
CA GLN A 257 -3.42 -7.06 2.35
C GLN A 257 -2.66 -7.15 1.02
N PRO A 258 -1.60 -7.96 0.94
CA PRO A 258 -0.94 -8.22 -0.33
C PRO A 258 -1.82 -9.12 -1.20
N ILE A 259 -2.15 -8.67 -2.40
CA ILE A 259 -3.02 -9.39 -3.35
C ILE A 259 -2.27 -9.95 -4.55
N ALA A 260 -1.16 -9.31 -4.93
CA ALA A 260 -0.34 -9.82 -6.03
C ALA A 260 1.13 -9.45 -5.86
N LEU A 261 1.99 -10.31 -6.38
CA LEU A 261 3.41 -10.08 -6.61
C LEU A 261 3.69 -10.23 -8.11
N GLN A 262 4.11 -9.16 -8.76
CA GLN A 262 4.63 -9.22 -10.11
C GLN A 262 6.16 -9.10 -10.06
N ARG A 263 6.86 -10.14 -10.51
CA ARG A 263 8.32 -10.12 -10.68
C ARG A 263 8.63 -9.50 -12.05
N LEU A 264 9.42 -8.44 -12.05
CA LEU A 264 9.74 -7.68 -13.24
C LEU A 264 11.25 -7.67 -13.49
N GLU A 265 11.71 -8.22 -14.62
CA GLU A 265 13.08 -8.04 -15.07
C GLU A 265 13.16 -6.78 -15.94
N LEU A 266 13.88 -5.77 -15.46
CA LEU A 266 14.00 -4.48 -16.13
C LEU A 266 15.46 -4.16 -16.46
N PRO A 267 15.72 -3.49 -17.60
CA PRO A 267 17.05 -2.99 -17.92
C PRO A 267 17.43 -1.86 -16.95
N ALA A 268 18.62 -1.96 -16.41
CA ALA A 268 19.18 -1.01 -15.47
C ALA A 268 20.68 -0.82 -15.71
N TRP A 269 21.29 0.06 -14.95
CA TRP A 269 22.73 0.23 -14.89
C TRP A 269 23.20 0.10 -13.43
N ASN A 270 24.18 -0.76 -13.22
CA ASN A 270 24.90 -0.82 -11.97
C ASN A 270 26.09 0.15 -12.06
N LEU A 271 26.14 1.05 -11.09
CA LEU A 271 27.13 2.11 -11.01
C LEU A 271 27.91 1.94 -9.70
N ASP A 272 29.20 1.68 -9.78
CA ASP A 272 30.06 1.69 -8.61
C ASP A 272 30.59 3.12 -8.43
N ILE A 273 30.17 3.75 -7.34
CA ILE A 273 30.48 5.14 -7.01
C ILE A 273 31.50 5.16 -5.90
N THR A 274 32.63 5.78 -6.16
CA THR A 274 33.70 5.99 -5.16
C THR A 274 33.45 7.27 -4.40
N ILE A 275 33.37 7.17 -3.09
CA ILE A 275 33.22 8.27 -2.15
C ILE A 275 34.56 8.42 -1.43
N GLN A 276 35.18 9.57 -1.57
CA GLN A 276 36.46 9.89 -0.92
C GLN A 276 36.27 10.98 0.14
N ARG A 277 36.56 10.63 1.36
CA ARG A 277 36.55 11.55 2.50
C ARG A 277 37.95 11.57 3.18
N ARG A 278 38.68 12.66 3.09
CA ARG A 278 40.09 12.75 3.52
C ARG A 278 40.93 11.66 2.86
N THR A 279 41.49 10.74 3.65
CA THR A 279 42.30 9.57 3.20
C THR A 279 41.43 8.34 2.93
N GLU A 280 40.18 8.34 3.42
CA GLU A 280 39.31 7.17 3.36
C GLU A 280 38.55 7.14 2.04
N ILE A 281 38.46 5.93 1.48
CA ILE A 281 37.77 5.68 0.22
C ILE A 281 36.78 4.53 0.44
N LYS A 282 35.52 4.74 0.02
CA LYS A 282 34.50 3.70 0.01
C LYS A 282 33.78 3.64 -1.33
N THR A 283 33.60 2.44 -1.85
CA THR A 283 32.78 2.22 -3.03
C THR A 283 31.36 1.83 -2.59
N VAL A 284 30.38 2.51 -3.15
CA VAL A 284 28.95 2.22 -2.94
C VAL A 284 28.33 1.88 -4.30
N ARG A 285 27.60 0.78 -4.33
CA ARG A 285 26.84 0.42 -5.52
C ARG A 285 25.51 1.15 -5.54
N ALA A 286 25.26 1.87 -6.62
CA ALA A 286 23.99 2.47 -6.96
C ALA A 286 23.40 1.78 -8.19
N CYS A 287 22.09 1.73 -8.26
CA CYS A 287 21.36 1.27 -9.44
C CYS A 287 20.63 2.45 -10.06
N TRP A 288 20.68 2.53 -11.37
CA TRP A 288 19.89 3.47 -12.15
C TRP A 288 18.98 2.70 -13.08
N ASN A 289 17.69 3.00 -13.01
CA ASN A 289 16.68 2.37 -13.85
C ASN A 289 16.10 3.41 -14.82
N GLN A 290 16.01 3.07 -16.08
CA GLN A 290 15.47 3.98 -17.10
C GLN A 290 14.00 4.35 -16.86
N LEU A 291 13.23 3.48 -16.22
CA LEU A 291 11.80 3.72 -15.96
C LEU A 291 11.57 4.56 -14.70
N SER A 292 12.54 4.63 -13.79
CA SER A 292 12.48 5.52 -12.63
C SER A 292 12.99 6.93 -12.94
N GLY A 293 13.71 7.09 -14.05
CA GLY A 293 14.32 8.35 -14.46
C GLY A 293 15.43 8.85 -13.53
N GLY A 294 15.82 8.08 -12.51
CA GLY A 294 16.78 8.50 -11.50
C GLY A 294 17.51 7.35 -10.83
N PHE A 295 18.40 7.70 -9.90
CA PHE A 295 19.02 6.72 -9.03
C PHE A 295 18.05 6.11 -8.05
N GLU A 296 18.20 4.83 -7.79
CA GLU A 296 17.56 4.21 -6.66
C GLU A 296 18.07 4.82 -5.36
N PRO A 297 17.21 4.99 -4.35
CA PRO A 297 17.59 5.66 -3.13
C PRO A 297 18.75 4.92 -2.43
N LEU A 298 19.75 5.66 -1.97
CA LEU A 298 20.82 5.14 -1.11
C LEU A 298 20.35 5.08 0.34
N ALA A 299 20.95 4.18 1.13
CA ALA A 299 20.60 4.00 2.53
C ALA A 299 21.68 4.54 3.46
N CYS A 300 21.28 5.14 4.57
CA CYS A 300 22.16 5.47 5.67
C CYS A 300 22.71 4.20 6.32
N VAL A 301 24.02 4.11 6.53
CA VAL A 301 24.65 2.90 7.10
C VAL A 301 24.27 2.63 8.56
N LEU A 302 23.85 3.66 9.32
CA LEU A 302 23.46 3.50 10.72
C LEU A 302 21.98 3.17 10.92
N CYS A 303 21.08 3.90 10.26
CA CYS A 303 19.65 3.73 10.49
C CYS A 303 18.91 3.02 9.33
N GLY A 304 19.60 2.66 8.24
CA GLY A 304 19.00 2.02 7.06
C GLY A 304 18.05 2.91 6.25
N GLN A 305 17.76 4.12 6.72
CA GLN A 305 16.79 5.02 6.09
C GLN A 305 17.29 5.52 4.72
N LEU A 306 16.39 5.49 3.76
CA LEU A 306 16.66 5.98 2.41
C LEU A 306 16.62 7.51 2.40
N ARG A 307 17.62 8.13 1.81
CA ARG A 307 17.75 9.60 1.72
C ARG A 307 18.32 10.03 0.38
N LYS A 308 18.18 11.30 0.07
CA LYS A 308 18.82 11.92 -1.11
C LYS A 308 20.13 12.60 -0.75
N THR A 309 20.26 13.14 0.46
CA THR A 309 21.43 13.87 0.94
C THR A 309 22.13 13.11 2.05
N PHE A 310 23.44 13.01 1.96
CA PHE A 310 24.30 12.31 2.91
C PHE A 310 25.53 13.14 3.27
N LEU A 311 26.13 12.75 4.40
CA LEU A 311 27.49 13.09 4.75
C LEU A 311 28.32 11.81 4.82
N ALA A 312 29.56 11.89 4.37
CA ALA A 312 30.52 10.80 4.51
C ALA A 312 31.19 10.85 5.88
N ARG A 313 31.22 9.72 6.57
CA ARG A 313 31.86 9.60 7.88
C ARG A 313 33.38 9.62 7.75
N ASP A 314 34.09 10.36 8.65
CA ASP A 314 35.53 10.58 8.55
C ASP A 314 36.37 9.31 8.61
N LYS A 315 35.95 8.30 9.38
CA LYS A 315 36.71 7.09 9.64
C LYS A 315 36.68 6.01 8.55
N ASP A 316 35.72 6.05 7.65
CA ASP A 316 35.48 4.97 6.67
C ASP A 316 34.72 5.41 5.42
N ALA A 317 34.50 6.70 5.24
CA ALA A 317 33.71 7.29 4.15
C ALA A 317 32.28 6.72 3.99
N ALA A 318 31.70 6.11 5.05
CA ALA A 318 30.37 5.55 5.01
C ALA A 318 29.29 6.65 4.97
N LEU A 319 28.20 6.40 4.25
CA LEU A 319 27.11 7.35 4.08
C LEU A 319 26.23 7.44 5.34
N LEU A 320 26.10 8.60 5.90
CA LEU A 320 25.26 8.94 7.03
C LEU A 320 24.20 9.97 6.62
N CYS A 321 22.95 9.78 7.01
CA CYS A 321 21.95 10.82 6.89
C CYS A 321 22.17 11.93 7.92
N LEU A 322 21.65 13.13 7.67
CA LEU A 322 21.84 14.29 8.56
C LEU A 322 21.46 14.00 10.01
N ARG A 323 20.36 13.26 10.23
CA ARG A 323 19.92 12.86 11.59
C ARG A 323 20.95 12.00 12.34
N CYS A 324 21.64 11.10 11.63
CA CYS A 324 22.63 10.21 12.26
C CYS A 324 24.01 10.85 12.44
N VAL A 325 24.22 12.03 11.90
CA VAL A 325 25.45 12.80 12.12
C VAL A 325 25.34 13.69 13.36
N GLU A 326 24.10 14.12 13.71
CA GLU A 326 23.83 14.98 14.87
C GLU A 326 23.76 14.20 16.20
N HIS A 327 23.78 12.87 16.15
CA HIS A 327 23.83 11.94 17.28
C HIS A 327 25.11 11.12 17.26
#